data_37902421566e71585d09652583f2f6ca
#
_entry.id   37902421566e71585d09652583f2f6ca
#
_cell.length_a   1.000
_cell.length_b   1.000
_cell.length_c   1.000
_cell.angle_alpha   90.00
_cell.angle_beta   90.00
_cell.angle_gamma   90.00
#
_symmetry.space_group_name_H-M   'P 1'
#
loop_
_entity.id
_entity.type
_entity.pdbx_description
1 polymer ?
#
loop_
_entity_poly.entity_id
_entity_poly.type
_entity_poly.pdbx_seq_one_letter_code
_entity_poly.pdbx_strand_id
1 'polypeptide(L)'
;MILFYKWNDEESKKIKDEYRTLAEKMYGVLKVGAVDCQDDEELCEEFAVYSVPTIMVFQESYSDDGERYTGNIEWRSIANFATKKMQSFVSIVTGENYKQFFEREPTKYKILLFTERKTTAPIFKALSKQYKDKLLFGEVRKSEIDLI
;
A
#
# COMPACT_ATOMS: atom_id res chain seq x y z
N MET A 1 0.91 7.88 -1.97
CA MET A 1 0.57 8.60 -0.73
C MET A 1 1.38 9.87 -0.68
N ILE A 2 0.76 10.98 -0.32
CA ILE A 2 1.38 12.32 -0.31
C ILE A 2 1.12 12.98 1.05
N LEU A 3 2.17 13.56 1.62
CA LEU A 3 2.10 14.48 2.75
C LEU A 3 2.11 15.90 2.21
N PHE A 4 1.08 16.66 2.51
CA PHE A 4 1.01 18.10 2.31
C PHE A 4 1.42 18.78 3.60
N TYR A 5 2.41 19.70 3.53
CA TYR A 5 3.01 20.30 4.70
C TYR A 5 3.43 21.76 4.42
N LYS A 6 3.82 22.48 5.47
CA LYS A 6 4.58 23.73 5.38
C LYS A 6 5.81 23.60 6.26
N TRP A 7 6.98 23.92 5.74
CA TRP A 7 8.23 23.71 6.47
C TRP A 7 8.34 24.57 7.74
N ASN A 8 7.66 25.72 7.82
CA ASN A 8 7.61 26.63 8.97
C ASN A 8 6.47 26.31 9.96
N ASP A 9 5.60 25.35 9.66
CA ASP A 9 4.49 24.96 10.53
C ASP A 9 4.95 23.93 11.60
N GLU A 10 4.61 24.18 12.86
CA GLU A 10 5.05 23.35 13.98
C GLU A 10 4.45 21.94 13.98
N GLU A 11 3.21 21.78 13.53
CA GLU A 11 2.57 20.46 13.42
C GLU A 11 3.20 19.66 12.28
N SER A 12 3.54 20.33 11.16
CA SER A 12 4.27 19.71 10.04
C SER A 12 5.67 19.22 10.46
N LYS A 13 6.35 19.94 11.35
CA LYS A 13 7.65 19.52 11.89
C LYS A 13 7.52 18.24 12.73
N LYS A 14 6.47 18.11 13.52
CA LYS A 14 6.24 16.92 14.37
C LYS A 14 6.08 15.64 13.57
N ILE A 15 5.41 15.69 12.41
CA ILE A 15 5.19 14.51 11.58
C ILE A 15 6.41 14.09 10.75
N LYS A 16 7.37 14.98 10.57
CA LYS A 16 8.49 14.82 9.64
C LYS A 16 9.28 13.52 9.86
N ASP A 17 9.63 13.20 11.08
CA ASP A 17 10.46 12.04 11.40
C ASP A 17 9.68 10.72 11.24
N GLU A 18 8.42 10.71 11.65
CA GLU A 18 7.52 9.58 11.44
C GLU A 18 7.28 9.32 9.95
N TYR A 19 7.10 10.40 9.16
CA TYR A 19 6.86 10.28 7.73
C TYR A 19 8.12 9.82 6.96
N ARG A 20 9.31 10.26 7.39
CA ARG A 20 10.59 9.76 6.87
C ARG A 20 10.75 8.28 7.17
N THR A 21 10.51 7.87 8.42
CA THR A 21 10.56 6.46 8.84
C THR A 21 9.58 5.62 8.02
N LEU A 22 8.38 6.13 7.78
CA LEU A 22 7.39 5.50 6.91
C LEU A 22 7.95 5.28 5.49
N ALA A 23 8.53 6.31 4.89
CA ALA A 23 9.08 6.24 3.53
C ALA A 23 10.19 5.18 3.43
N GLU A 24 11.08 5.12 4.41
CA GLU A 24 12.15 4.13 4.49
C GLU A 24 11.62 2.70 4.69
N LYS A 25 10.71 2.51 5.65
CA LYS A 25 10.17 1.18 5.99
C LYS A 25 9.24 0.62 4.92
N MET A 26 8.58 1.49 4.16
CA MET A 26 7.62 1.11 3.12
C MET A 26 8.19 1.22 1.70
N TYR A 27 9.52 1.39 1.59
CA TYR A 27 10.21 1.39 0.29
C TYR A 27 9.90 0.11 -0.50
N GLY A 28 9.55 0.27 -1.79
CA GLY A 28 9.12 -0.83 -2.66
C GLY A 28 7.68 -1.34 -2.43
N VAL A 29 7.01 -0.88 -1.36
CA VAL A 29 5.61 -1.24 -1.05
C VAL A 29 4.67 -0.09 -1.37
N LEU A 30 5.00 1.12 -0.92
CA LEU A 30 4.24 2.34 -1.16
C LEU A 30 5.10 3.39 -1.87
N LYS A 31 4.49 4.12 -2.79
CA LYS A 31 5.07 5.36 -3.31
C LYS A 31 4.73 6.47 -2.32
N VAL A 32 5.75 7.10 -1.76
CA VAL A 32 5.64 8.13 -0.73
C VAL A 32 6.25 9.42 -1.26
N GLY A 33 5.52 10.51 -1.19
CA GLY A 33 5.95 11.84 -1.60
C GLY A 33 5.50 12.90 -0.62
N ALA A 34 6.02 14.12 -0.76
CA ALA A 34 5.63 15.27 0.03
C ALA A 34 5.53 16.52 -0.86
N VAL A 35 4.60 17.40 -0.52
CA VAL A 35 4.36 18.68 -1.21
C VAL A 35 4.42 19.80 -0.15
N ASP A 36 5.26 20.79 -0.38
CA ASP A 36 5.28 22.01 0.42
C ASP A 36 4.24 22.98 -0.12
N CYS A 37 3.18 23.21 0.66
CA CYS A 37 2.10 24.14 0.30
C CYS A 37 2.48 25.62 0.36
N GLN A 38 3.71 25.97 0.74
CA GLN A 38 4.24 27.31 0.56
C GLN A 38 4.75 27.53 -0.86
N ASP A 39 5.38 26.48 -1.43
CA ASP A 39 5.98 26.55 -2.76
C ASP A 39 4.96 26.19 -3.84
N ASP A 40 4.05 25.24 -3.55
CA ASP A 40 3.05 24.71 -4.47
C ASP A 40 1.61 24.92 -3.95
N GLU A 41 1.23 26.19 -3.71
CA GLU A 41 -0.09 26.55 -3.17
C GLU A 41 -1.24 26.10 -4.10
N GLU A 42 -1.08 26.30 -5.40
CA GLU A 42 -2.07 25.92 -6.42
C GLU A 42 -2.37 24.42 -6.40
N LEU A 43 -1.33 23.58 -6.27
CA LEU A 43 -1.49 22.13 -6.15
C LEU A 43 -2.23 21.75 -4.85
N CYS A 44 -1.94 22.41 -3.75
CA CYS A 44 -2.63 22.14 -2.48
C CYS A 44 -4.11 22.55 -2.54
N GLU A 45 -4.44 23.64 -3.25
CA GLU A 45 -5.83 24.05 -3.50
C GLU A 45 -6.56 23.04 -4.40
N GLU A 46 -5.91 22.52 -5.45
CA GLU A 46 -6.47 21.50 -6.34
C GLU A 46 -6.91 20.25 -5.56
N PHE A 47 -6.13 19.83 -4.56
CA PHE A 47 -6.49 18.72 -3.67
C PHE A 47 -7.33 19.14 -2.45
N ALA A 48 -7.85 20.38 -2.45
CA ALA A 48 -8.64 20.94 -1.36
C ALA A 48 -7.94 20.83 0.01
N VAL A 49 -6.61 20.97 0.06
CA VAL A 49 -5.81 20.95 1.28
C VAL A 49 -5.76 22.36 1.88
N TYR A 50 -6.67 22.63 2.80
CA TYR A 50 -6.78 23.94 3.48
C TYR A 50 -6.10 23.98 4.84
N SER A 51 -5.58 22.86 5.32
CA SER A 51 -4.83 22.75 6.55
C SER A 51 -3.67 21.77 6.42
N VAL A 52 -2.56 22.06 7.11
CA VAL A 52 -1.37 21.21 7.15
C VAL A 52 -1.02 20.83 8.59
N PRO A 53 -0.39 19.68 8.83
CA PRO A 53 -0.11 18.63 7.85
C PRO A 53 -1.36 17.85 7.45
N THR A 54 -1.47 17.47 6.18
CA THR A 54 -2.51 16.58 5.68
C THR A 54 -1.85 15.42 4.91
N ILE A 55 -2.23 14.18 5.21
CA ILE A 55 -1.81 12.99 4.47
C ILE A 55 -2.97 12.51 3.61
N MET A 56 -2.69 12.28 2.33
CA MET A 56 -3.65 11.70 1.40
C MET A 56 -3.10 10.42 0.76
N VAL A 57 -3.96 9.41 0.65
CA VAL A 57 -3.65 8.14 -0.01
C VAL A 57 -4.46 8.05 -1.29
N PHE A 58 -3.75 7.90 -2.41
CA PHE A 58 -4.33 7.70 -3.73
C PHE A 58 -4.16 6.25 -4.14
N GLN A 59 -5.14 5.67 -4.82
CA GLN A 59 -5.02 4.29 -5.28
C GLN A 59 -4.17 4.21 -6.55
N GLU A 60 -4.70 4.42 -7.72
CA GLU A 60 -3.93 4.24 -8.95
C GLU A 60 -4.19 5.30 -10.01
N SER A 61 -5.32 5.97 -9.97
CA SER A 61 -5.69 6.88 -11.02
C SER A 61 -5.51 8.33 -10.59
N TYR A 62 -5.09 9.11 -11.56
CA TYR A 62 -4.98 10.56 -11.46
C TYR A 62 -6.31 11.26 -11.15
N SER A 63 -7.43 10.57 -11.38
CA SER A 63 -8.79 11.01 -11.11
C SER A 63 -9.33 10.60 -9.73
N ASP A 64 -8.48 10.00 -8.91
CA ASP A 64 -8.85 9.64 -7.53
C ASP A 64 -8.67 10.88 -6.65
N ASP A 65 -9.74 11.35 -6.04
CA ASP A 65 -9.71 12.50 -5.12
C ASP A 65 -8.85 12.26 -3.88
N GLY A 66 -8.33 11.04 -3.74
CA GLY A 66 -7.52 10.62 -2.59
C GLY A 66 -8.35 10.51 -1.32
N GLU A 67 -7.89 9.70 -0.39
CA GLU A 67 -8.50 9.58 0.93
C GLU A 67 -7.59 10.19 2.00
N ARG A 68 -8.16 11.09 2.80
CA ARG A 68 -7.43 11.74 3.89
C ARG A 68 -7.23 10.79 5.07
N TYR A 69 -6.03 10.77 5.59
CA TYR A 69 -5.71 10.07 6.81
C TYR A 69 -6.01 10.97 8.02
N THR A 70 -6.80 10.45 8.96
CA THR A 70 -7.21 11.17 10.18
C THR A 70 -6.82 10.45 11.47
N GLY A 71 -5.92 9.45 11.38
CA GLY A 71 -5.48 8.67 12.52
C GLY A 71 -4.25 9.25 13.24
N ASN A 72 -3.63 8.43 14.09
CA ASN A 72 -2.44 8.81 14.86
C ASN A 72 -1.23 9.06 13.96
N ILE A 73 -0.40 10.05 14.32
CA ILE A 73 0.83 10.43 13.63
C ILE A 73 1.96 9.44 14.01
N GLU A 74 1.74 8.16 13.78
CA GLU A 74 2.73 7.11 13.91
C GLU A 74 2.91 6.43 12.57
N TRP A 75 4.14 6.19 12.14
CA TRP A 75 4.40 5.60 10.84
C TRP A 75 3.68 4.26 10.61
N ARG A 76 3.54 3.43 11.68
CA ARG A 76 2.82 2.14 11.59
C ARG A 76 1.33 2.31 11.32
N SER A 77 0.71 3.29 11.97
CA SER A 77 -0.71 3.60 11.79
C SER A 77 -1.00 4.11 10.39
N ILE A 78 -0.15 5.00 9.89
CA ILE A 78 -0.22 5.55 8.53
C ILE A 78 0.01 4.42 7.50
N ALA A 79 1.05 3.59 7.69
CA ALA A 79 1.34 2.45 6.83
C ALA A 79 0.19 1.45 6.77
N ASN A 80 -0.42 1.12 7.90
CA ASN A 80 -1.56 0.22 7.98
C ASN A 80 -2.77 0.76 7.21
N PHE A 81 -3.05 2.07 7.33
CA PHE A 81 -4.12 2.72 6.57
C PHE A 81 -3.88 2.61 5.07
N ALA A 82 -2.70 3.01 4.60
CA ALA A 82 -2.34 2.99 3.18
C ALA A 82 -2.32 1.57 2.59
N THR A 83 -1.78 0.60 3.33
CA THR A 83 -1.66 -0.80 2.84
C THR A 83 -2.99 -1.56 2.81
N LYS A 84 -3.98 -1.16 3.62
CA LYS A 84 -5.36 -1.69 3.52
C LYS A 84 -6.01 -1.33 2.18
N LYS A 85 -5.62 -0.20 1.58
CA LYS A 85 -6.14 0.29 0.29
C LYS A 85 -5.42 -0.35 -0.91
N MET A 86 -4.32 -1.06 -0.69
CA MET A 86 -3.56 -1.68 -1.77
C MET A 86 -4.38 -2.76 -2.47
N GLN A 87 -4.43 -2.67 -3.79
CA GLN A 87 -4.96 -3.74 -4.63
C GLN A 87 -4.06 -4.98 -4.53
N SER A 88 -4.68 -6.15 -4.44
CA SER A 88 -4.00 -7.44 -4.36
C SER A 88 -4.35 -8.32 -5.55
N PHE A 89 -3.34 -8.90 -6.18
CA PHE A 89 -3.47 -9.93 -7.22
C PHE A 89 -3.04 -11.30 -6.69
N VAL A 90 -3.10 -11.50 -5.38
CA VAL A 90 -2.80 -12.75 -4.71
C VAL A 90 -4.08 -13.58 -4.59
N SER A 91 -4.04 -14.82 -5.10
CA SER A 91 -5.11 -15.81 -4.90
C SER A 91 -4.89 -16.52 -3.58
N ILE A 92 -5.94 -16.69 -2.78
CA ILE A 92 -5.88 -17.61 -1.64
C ILE A 92 -6.05 -19.03 -2.19
N VAL A 93 -5.04 -19.86 -1.99
CA VAL A 93 -5.01 -21.25 -2.47
C VAL A 93 -5.36 -22.18 -1.33
N THR A 94 -6.32 -23.05 -1.58
CA THR A 94 -6.89 -24.00 -0.62
C THR A 94 -6.88 -25.43 -1.21
N GLY A 95 -7.15 -26.44 -0.40
CA GLY A 95 -7.33 -27.81 -0.85
C GLY A 95 -8.42 -27.99 -1.93
N GLU A 96 -9.39 -27.09 -1.98
CA GLU A 96 -10.49 -27.14 -2.95
C GLU A 96 -10.11 -26.53 -4.32
N ASN A 97 -9.25 -25.47 -4.33
CA ASN A 97 -9.00 -24.68 -5.54
C ASN A 97 -7.58 -24.79 -6.11
N TYR A 98 -6.67 -25.54 -5.45
CA TYR A 98 -5.26 -25.57 -5.87
C TYR A 98 -5.08 -26.06 -7.33
N LYS A 99 -5.85 -27.07 -7.77
CA LYS A 99 -5.78 -27.55 -9.16
C LYS A 99 -6.11 -26.44 -10.14
N GLN A 100 -7.23 -25.73 -9.91
CA GLN A 100 -7.64 -24.60 -10.75
C GLN A 100 -6.59 -23.47 -10.74
N PHE A 101 -5.94 -23.20 -9.60
CA PHE A 101 -4.86 -22.23 -9.53
C PHE A 101 -3.68 -22.62 -10.42
N PHE A 102 -3.26 -23.89 -10.42
CA PHE A 102 -2.15 -24.37 -11.24
C PHE A 102 -2.48 -24.43 -12.74
N GLU A 103 -3.72 -24.74 -13.09
CA GLU A 103 -4.19 -24.83 -14.49
C GLU A 103 -4.46 -23.43 -15.09
N ARG A 104 -4.74 -22.43 -14.25
CA ARG A 104 -4.99 -21.06 -14.71
C ARG A 104 -3.72 -20.46 -15.30
N GLU A 105 -3.83 -19.83 -16.48
CA GLU A 105 -2.75 -19.13 -17.18
C GLU A 105 -1.46 -19.99 -17.28
N PRO A 106 -1.48 -21.09 -18.07
CA PRO A 106 -0.42 -22.11 -18.06
C PRO A 106 0.96 -21.57 -18.47
N THR A 107 1.01 -20.42 -19.15
CA THR A 107 2.25 -19.75 -19.57
C THR A 107 2.91 -18.93 -18.48
N LYS A 108 2.19 -18.60 -17.41
CA LYS A 108 2.76 -17.84 -16.29
C LYS A 108 3.36 -18.76 -15.23
N TYR A 109 4.52 -18.37 -14.72
CA TYR A 109 5.08 -19.00 -13.53
C TYR A 109 4.20 -18.72 -12.31
N LYS A 110 4.09 -19.71 -11.42
CA LYS A 110 3.32 -19.63 -10.18
C LYS A 110 4.25 -19.45 -9.00
N ILE A 111 3.94 -18.48 -8.14
CA ILE A 111 4.63 -18.25 -6.88
C ILE A 111 3.66 -18.54 -5.76
N LEU A 112 4.01 -19.50 -4.89
CA LEU A 112 3.22 -19.84 -3.71
C LEU A 112 3.95 -19.40 -2.45
N LEU A 113 3.27 -18.62 -1.62
CA LEU A 113 3.71 -18.26 -0.28
C LEU A 113 2.95 -19.10 0.74
N PHE A 114 3.66 -19.95 1.47
CA PHE A 114 3.11 -20.64 2.64
C PHE A 114 3.30 -19.76 3.88
N THR A 115 2.22 -19.46 4.59
CA THR A 115 2.27 -18.50 5.69
C THR A 115 1.30 -18.83 6.83
N GLU A 116 1.70 -18.47 8.04
CA GLU A 116 0.83 -18.51 9.22
C GLU A 116 0.00 -17.22 9.41
N ARG A 117 0.25 -16.19 8.56
CA ARG A 117 -0.48 -14.93 8.65
C ARG A 117 -1.93 -15.08 8.25
N LYS A 118 -2.81 -14.37 8.95
CA LYS A 118 -4.25 -14.31 8.61
C LYS A 118 -4.56 -13.38 7.43
N THR A 119 -3.65 -12.46 7.11
CA THR A 119 -3.80 -11.47 6.04
C THR A 119 -2.56 -11.44 5.17
N THR A 120 -2.74 -11.21 3.88
CA THR A 120 -1.66 -11.09 2.91
C THR A 120 -0.72 -9.95 3.26
N ALA A 121 0.58 -10.24 3.32
CA ALA A 121 1.60 -9.25 3.64
C ALA A 121 1.65 -8.12 2.58
N PRO A 122 1.80 -6.84 2.98
CA PRO A 122 1.85 -5.72 2.05
C PRO A 122 2.89 -5.86 0.95
N ILE A 123 4.07 -6.37 1.27
CA ILE A 123 5.13 -6.62 0.27
C ILE A 123 4.69 -7.67 -0.77
N PHE A 124 3.95 -8.69 -0.36
CA PHE A 124 3.48 -9.73 -1.27
C PHE A 124 2.37 -9.19 -2.19
N LYS A 125 1.50 -8.31 -1.68
CA LYS A 125 0.55 -7.55 -2.50
C LYS A 125 1.26 -6.69 -3.54
N ALA A 126 2.28 -5.93 -3.12
CA ALA A 126 3.05 -5.05 -4.00
C ALA A 126 3.72 -5.84 -5.14
N LEU A 127 4.36 -6.97 -4.82
CA LEU A 127 4.96 -7.86 -5.80
C LEU A 127 3.92 -8.44 -6.77
N SER A 128 2.76 -8.88 -6.25
CA SER A 128 1.70 -9.45 -7.09
C SER A 128 1.18 -8.43 -8.11
N LYS A 129 1.08 -7.16 -7.71
CA LYS A 129 0.70 -6.06 -8.60
C LYS A 129 1.77 -5.74 -9.64
N GLN A 130 3.02 -5.65 -9.21
CA GLN A 130 4.15 -5.33 -10.08
C GLN A 130 4.36 -6.37 -11.19
N TYR A 131 4.14 -7.64 -10.88
CA TYR A 131 4.41 -8.76 -11.78
C TYR A 131 3.16 -9.49 -12.29
N LYS A 132 1.96 -8.91 -12.13
CA LYS A 132 0.67 -9.52 -12.50
C LYS A 132 0.59 -10.07 -13.93
N ASP A 133 1.32 -9.45 -14.86
CA ASP A 133 1.31 -9.85 -16.27
C ASP A 133 2.24 -11.02 -16.58
N LYS A 134 3.20 -11.32 -15.69
CA LYS A 134 4.22 -12.35 -15.87
C LYS A 134 4.09 -13.53 -14.92
N LEU A 135 3.57 -13.28 -13.73
CA LEU A 135 3.55 -14.24 -12.63
C LEU A 135 2.13 -14.33 -12.04
N LEU A 136 1.78 -15.52 -11.58
CA LEU A 136 0.61 -15.76 -10.73
C LEU A 136 1.06 -15.91 -9.28
N PHE A 137 0.43 -15.16 -8.39
CA PHE A 137 0.71 -15.21 -6.96
C PHE A 137 -0.39 -15.94 -6.21
N GLY A 138 0.00 -16.95 -5.43
CA GLY A 138 -0.86 -17.69 -4.52
C GLY A 138 -0.36 -17.60 -3.08
N GLU A 139 -1.28 -17.61 -2.14
CA GLU A 139 -0.99 -17.68 -0.70
C GLU A 139 -1.71 -18.88 -0.11
N VAL A 140 -0.95 -19.78 0.51
CA VAL A 140 -1.45 -20.94 1.26
C VAL A 140 -1.31 -20.63 2.73
N ARG A 141 -2.41 -20.61 3.45
CA ARG A 141 -2.43 -20.36 4.89
C ARG A 141 -2.24 -21.67 5.66
N LYS A 142 -1.72 -21.60 6.88
CA LYS A 142 -1.44 -22.76 7.70
C LYS A 142 -2.63 -23.73 7.81
N SER A 143 -3.84 -23.21 7.95
CA SER A 143 -5.06 -24.03 7.99
C SER A 143 -5.30 -24.90 6.74
N GLU A 144 -4.64 -24.59 5.64
CA GLU A 144 -4.80 -25.24 4.35
C GLU A 144 -3.61 -26.14 3.97
N ILE A 145 -2.49 -26.06 4.71
CA ILE A 145 -1.24 -26.74 4.34
C ILE A 145 -1.42 -28.26 4.35
N ASP A 146 -2.21 -28.80 5.26
CA ASP A 146 -2.46 -30.25 5.39
C ASP A 146 -3.48 -30.76 4.36
N LEU A 147 -4.10 -29.86 3.58
CA LEU A 147 -5.15 -30.17 2.60
C LEU A 147 -4.66 -30.11 1.13
N ILE A 148 -3.43 -29.67 0.90
CA ILE A 148 -2.78 -29.54 -0.40
C ILE A 148 -1.65 -30.58 -0.53
#